data_464dc59de6b0618c6c0449514ba93046
#
_entry.id   464dc59de6b0618c6c0449514ba93046
#
_cell.length_a   1.000
_cell.length_b   1.000
_cell.length_c   1.000
_cell.angle_alpha   90.00
_cell.angle_beta   90.00
_cell.angle_gamma   90.00
#
_symmetry.space_group_name_H-M   'P 1'
#
loop_
_entity.id
_entity.type
_entity.pdbx_description
1 polymer ?
#
loop_
_entity_poly.entity_id
_entity_poly.type
_entity_poly.pdbx_seq_one_letter_code
_entity_poly.pdbx_strand_id
1 'polypeptide(L)'
;STYIVFFIICKKCIGGIFMINSTAFDYVNVLTKAADASYQREAILANNISNVDTPGYKRKDLNFEGVLSQELGRCKHQSLDKKISELDTSKLTANVYTDHSNYSYRMDGNNVDIDTENVELASEQIKYEALTSSISSQFSRMKSVL
;
A
#
# COMPACT_ATOMS: atom_id res chain seq x y z
N SER A 1 -33.73 9.13 -32.73
CA SER A 1 -33.70 10.00 -31.53
C SER A 1 -34.14 9.27 -30.24
N THR A 2 -34.91 8.19 -30.33
CA THR A 2 -35.49 7.45 -29.19
C THR A 2 -34.47 6.49 -28.51
N TYR A 3 -33.45 6.04 -29.22
CA TYR A 3 -32.43 5.12 -28.71
C TYR A 3 -31.41 5.78 -27.76
N ILE A 4 -31.17 7.07 -27.89
CA ILE A 4 -30.23 7.83 -27.05
C ILE A 4 -30.80 8.05 -25.64
N VAL A 5 -32.12 8.26 -25.54
CA VAL A 5 -32.79 8.48 -24.25
C VAL A 5 -32.87 7.16 -23.45
N PHE A 6 -33.03 6.00 -24.14
CA PHE A 6 -33.03 4.70 -23.47
C PHE A 6 -31.67 4.30 -22.92
N PHE A 7 -30.57 4.73 -23.60
CA PHE A 7 -29.20 4.47 -23.15
C PHE A 7 -28.81 5.32 -21.93
N ILE A 8 -29.35 6.53 -21.82
CA ILE A 8 -29.10 7.44 -20.69
C ILE A 8 -29.89 7.02 -19.44
N ILE A 9 -31.11 6.49 -19.61
CA ILE A 9 -31.94 6.03 -18.48
C ILE A 9 -31.38 4.71 -17.91
N CYS A 10 -30.83 3.82 -18.74
CA CYS A 10 -30.21 2.57 -18.29
C CYS A 10 -28.93 2.81 -17.48
N LYS A 11 -28.15 3.88 -17.79
CA LYS A 11 -26.95 4.24 -17.02
C LYS A 11 -27.27 4.78 -15.63
N LYS A 12 -28.46 5.34 -15.41
CA LYS A 12 -28.86 5.91 -14.12
C LYS A 12 -29.49 4.89 -13.17
N CYS A 13 -30.09 3.81 -13.70
CA CYS A 13 -30.67 2.71 -12.90
C CYS A 13 -29.64 1.65 -12.48
N ILE A 14 -28.54 1.49 -13.22
CA ILE A 14 -27.46 0.55 -12.88
C ILE A 14 -26.55 1.14 -11.78
N GLY A 15 -26.51 2.47 -11.62
CA GLY A 15 -25.68 3.14 -10.60
C GLY A 15 -26.09 2.87 -9.16
N GLY A 16 -27.33 2.46 -8.90
CA GLY A 16 -27.83 2.25 -7.53
C GLY A 16 -27.47 0.87 -6.92
N ILE A 17 -27.27 -0.14 -7.75
CA ILE A 17 -26.94 -1.51 -7.28
C ILE A 17 -25.41 -1.72 -7.22
N PHE A 18 -24.66 -0.97 -8.00
CA PHE A 18 -23.17 -1.04 -7.98
C PHE A 18 -22.53 -0.31 -6.79
N MET A 19 -23.25 0.59 -6.12
CA MET A 19 -22.69 1.39 -5.02
C MET A 19 -22.48 0.63 -3.72
N ILE A 20 -23.19 -0.48 -3.49
CA ILE A 20 -23.05 -1.28 -2.26
C ILE A 20 -21.80 -2.19 -2.33
N ASN A 21 -21.38 -2.56 -3.54
CA ASN A 21 -20.23 -3.46 -3.73
C ASN A 21 -18.88 -2.74 -3.90
N SER A 22 -18.84 -1.48 -4.33
CA SER A 22 -17.58 -0.80 -4.64
C SER A 22 -16.80 -0.44 -3.38
N THR A 23 -17.43 0.11 -2.35
CA THR A 23 -16.73 0.62 -1.17
C THR A 23 -16.05 -0.49 -0.35
N ALA A 24 -16.66 -1.67 -0.24
CA ALA A 24 -16.06 -2.80 0.47
C ALA A 24 -14.83 -3.35 -0.27
N PHE A 25 -14.90 -3.42 -1.61
CA PHE A 25 -13.78 -3.86 -2.44
C PHE A 25 -12.68 -2.81 -2.53
N ASP A 26 -13.00 -1.52 -2.48
CA ASP A 26 -12.01 -0.45 -2.47
C ASP A 26 -11.13 -0.52 -1.23
N TYR A 27 -11.69 -0.79 -0.06
CA TYR A 27 -10.93 -1.07 1.16
C TYR A 27 -10.00 -2.27 1.01
N VAL A 28 -10.52 -3.38 0.48
CA VAL A 28 -9.73 -4.59 0.24
C VAL A 28 -8.59 -4.31 -0.74
N ASN A 29 -8.86 -3.56 -1.80
CA ASN A 29 -7.84 -3.18 -2.80
C ASN A 29 -6.71 -2.35 -2.17
N VAL A 30 -7.04 -1.38 -1.32
CA VAL A 30 -6.03 -0.57 -0.60
C VAL A 30 -5.23 -1.43 0.37
N LEU A 31 -5.90 -2.30 1.15
CA LEU A 31 -5.23 -3.23 2.07
C LEU A 31 -4.32 -4.22 1.32
N THR A 32 -4.74 -4.71 0.16
CA THR A 32 -3.90 -5.60 -0.68
C THR A 32 -2.66 -4.86 -1.17
N LYS A 33 -2.80 -3.62 -1.65
CA LYS A 33 -1.66 -2.80 -2.05
C LYS A 33 -0.70 -2.52 -0.89
N ALA A 34 -1.23 -2.30 0.31
CA ALA A 34 -0.42 -2.14 1.50
C ALA A 34 0.32 -3.44 1.88
N ALA A 35 -0.34 -4.59 1.79
CA ALA A 35 0.28 -5.90 2.04
C ALA A 35 1.38 -6.22 1.01
N ASP A 36 1.13 -5.94 -0.28
CA ASP A 36 2.13 -6.11 -1.34
C ASP A 36 3.36 -5.21 -1.09
N ALA A 37 3.15 -3.97 -0.65
CA ALA A 37 4.23 -3.04 -0.32
C ALA A 37 5.03 -3.50 0.91
N SER A 38 4.35 -3.99 1.97
CA SER A 38 4.99 -4.60 3.13
C SER A 38 5.87 -5.79 2.75
N TYR A 39 5.35 -6.70 1.95
CA TYR A 39 6.10 -7.86 1.46
C TYR A 39 7.34 -7.47 0.64
N GLN A 40 7.20 -6.46 -0.23
CA GLN A 40 8.35 -5.94 -0.98
C GLN A 40 9.37 -5.28 -0.06
N ARG A 41 8.94 -4.56 0.99
CA ARG A 41 9.84 -3.95 1.97
C ARG A 41 10.61 -4.99 2.76
N GLU A 42 9.96 -6.08 3.19
CA GLU A 42 10.64 -7.22 3.84
C GLU A 42 11.77 -7.78 2.97
N ALA A 43 11.52 -7.98 1.67
CA ALA A 43 12.54 -8.46 0.74
C ALA A 43 13.72 -7.47 0.60
N ILE A 44 13.45 -6.16 0.62
CA ILE A 44 14.48 -5.12 0.56
C ILE A 44 15.31 -5.11 1.84
N LEU A 45 14.66 -5.19 3.03
CA LEU A 45 15.36 -5.24 4.31
C LEU A 45 16.22 -6.48 4.44
N ALA A 46 15.72 -7.65 4.02
CA ALA A 46 16.51 -8.88 3.97
C ALA A 46 17.73 -8.76 3.03
N ASN A 47 17.56 -8.06 1.91
CA ASN A 47 18.65 -7.79 0.97
C ASN A 47 19.69 -6.82 1.58
N ASN A 48 19.26 -5.79 2.31
CA ASN A 48 20.16 -4.90 3.04
C ASN A 48 20.99 -5.68 4.07
N ILE A 49 20.35 -6.54 4.88
CA ILE A 49 21.01 -7.38 5.88
C ILE A 49 22.05 -8.30 5.21
N SER A 50 21.69 -8.93 4.08
CA SER A 50 22.60 -9.82 3.36
C SER A 50 23.84 -9.11 2.82
N ASN A 51 23.77 -7.79 2.60
CA ASN A 51 24.83 -6.97 2.06
C ASN A 51 25.52 -6.09 3.10
N VAL A 52 25.33 -6.37 4.39
CA VAL A 52 25.95 -5.59 5.48
C VAL A 52 27.48 -5.58 5.41
N ASP A 53 28.09 -6.65 4.92
CA ASP A 53 29.55 -6.77 4.77
C ASP A 53 30.06 -6.43 3.37
N THR A 54 29.17 -6.00 2.45
CA THR A 54 29.56 -5.61 1.10
C THR A 54 30.09 -4.17 1.10
N PRO A 55 31.39 -3.95 0.75
CA PRO A 55 31.95 -2.61 0.71
C PRO A 55 31.21 -1.69 -0.26
N GLY A 56 30.95 -0.45 0.15
CA GLY A 56 30.27 0.55 -0.69
C GLY A 56 28.78 0.31 -0.95
N TYR A 57 28.18 -0.71 -0.36
CA TYR A 57 26.74 -0.95 -0.49
C TYR A 57 25.94 0.20 0.14
N LYS A 58 24.86 0.58 -0.51
CA LYS A 58 23.93 1.61 -0.03
C LYS A 58 22.58 0.99 0.29
N ARG A 59 22.09 1.27 1.48
CA ARG A 59 20.78 0.87 1.99
C ARG A 59 19.67 1.26 1.01
N LYS A 60 18.76 0.35 0.78
CA LYS A 60 17.52 0.63 0.03
C LYS A 60 16.34 0.57 0.97
N ASP A 61 15.33 1.36 0.69
CA ASP A 61 14.07 1.31 1.43
C ASP A 61 12.90 1.62 0.49
N LEU A 62 11.68 1.41 0.97
CA LEU A 62 10.44 1.55 0.22
C LEU A 62 9.50 2.52 0.95
N ASN A 63 9.00 3.54 0.26
CA ASN A 63 8.07 4.50 0.81
C ASN A 63 6.67 4.35 0.19
N PHE A 64 5.86 3.49 0.78
CA PHE A 64 4.45 3.36 0.42
C PHE A 64 3.55 4.26 1.26
N GLU A 65 3.83 4.41 2.55
CA GLU A 65 3.01 5.19 3.47
C GLU A 65 2.94 6.67 3.10
N GLY A 66 4.07 7.22 2.65
CA GLY A 66 4.11 8.59 2.14
C GLY A 66 3.25 8.80 0.90
N VAL A 67 3.29 7.84 -0.04
CA VAL A 67 2.46 7.88 -1.25
C VAL A 67 0.98 7.78 -0.90
N LEU A 68 0.60 6.83 -0.03
CA LEU A 68 -0.78 6.68 0.44
C LEU A 68 -1.28 7.94 1.16
N SER A 69 -0.48 8.49 2.06
CA SER A 69 -0.82 9.72 2.78
C SER A 69 -1.00 10.92 1.84
N GLN A 70 -0.16 11.03 0.82
CA GLN A 70 -0.25 12.08 -0.19
C GLN A 70 -1.54 11.96 -1.03
N GLU A 71 -1.87 10.75 -1.48
CA GLU A 71 -3.09 10.53 -2.27
C GLU A 71 -4.36 10.76 -1.43
N LEU A 72 -4.40 10.29 -0.18
CA LEU A 72 -5.50 10.58 0.75
C LEU A 72 -5.60 12.07 1.10
N GLY A 73 -4.48 12.79 1.14
CA GLY A 73 -4.42 14.23 1.41
C GLY A 73 -4.96 15.10 0.27
N ARG A 74 -5.00 14.60 -0.96
CA ARG A 74 -5.58 15.31 -2.11
C ARG A 74 -7.09 15.48 -1.99
N CYS A 75 -7.76 14.52 -1.35
CA CYS A 75 -9.20 14.53 -1.11
C CYS A 75 -9.54 15.31 0.18
N LYS A 76 -9.48 16.65 0.13
CA LYS A 76 -9.81 17.49 1.30
C LYS A 76 -11.32 17.47 1.59
N HIS A 77 -11.67 17.54 2.88
CA HIS A 77 -13.05 17.72 3.38
C HIS A 77 -14.06 16.60 3.10
N GLN A 78 -13.60 15.40 2.77
CA GLN A 78 -14.47 14.25 2.57
C GLN A 78 -14.29 13.21 3.68
N SER A 79 -15.32 12.39 3.91
CA SER A 79 -15.22 11.24 4.80
C SER A 79 -14.19 10.22 4.27
N LEU A 80 -13.64 9.40 5.16
CA LEU A 80 -12.65 8.37 4.77
C LEU A 80 -13.20 7.44 3.69
N ASP A 81 -14.47 7.04 3.78
CA ASP A 81 -15.11 6.17 2.78
C ASP A 81 -15.12 6.80 1.38
N LYS A 82 -15.43 8.11 1.29
CA LYS A 82 -15.37 8.82 0.01
C LYS A 82 -13.95 8.97 -0.51
N LYS A 83 -12.98 9.22 0.37
CA LYS A 83 -11.57 9.28 -0.02
C LYS A 83 -11.10 7.97 -0.63
N ILE A 84 -11.47 6.85 -0.01
CA ILE A 84 -11.08 5.52 -0.50
C ILE A 84 -11.79 5.18 -1.81
N SER A 85 -13.06 5.54 -1.98
CA SER A 85 -13.80 5.29 -3.22
C SER A 85 -13.34 6.15 -4.41
N GLU A 86 -12.76 7.33 -4.15
CA GLU A 86 -12.19 8.20 -5.18
C GLU A 86 -10.69 7.94 -5.43
N LEU A 87 -10.08 7.11 -4.59
CA LEU A 87 -8.65 6.84 -4.63
C LEU A 87 -8.33 5.97 -5.84
N ASP A 88 -7.45 6.47 -6.69
CA ASP A 88 -6.96 5.72 -7.85
C ASP A 88 -5.86 4.75 -7.38
N THR A 89 -6.23 3.48 -7.22
CA THR A 89 -5.32 2.42 -6.78
C THR A 89 -4.14 2.19 -7.73
N SER A 90 -4.23 2.65 -8.99
CA SER A 90 -3.14 2.55 -9.96
C SER A 90 -1.97 3.49 -9.61
N LYS A 91 -2.25 4.56 -8.86
CA LYS A 91 -1.24 5.52 -8.38
C LYS A 91 -0.55 5.08 -7.09
N LEU A 92 -1.10 4.08 -6.41
CA LEU A 92 -0.50 3.49 -5.22
C LEU A 92 0.63 2.55 -5.63
N THR A 93 1.73 3.10 -6.09
CA THR A 93 2.94 2.36 -6.40
C THR A 93 3.96 2.52 -5.29
N ALA A 94 4.55 1.41 -4.88
CA ALA A 94 5.63 1.43 -3.91
C ALA A 94 6.90 1.94 -4.59
N ASN A 95 7.44 3.06 -4.11
CA ASN A 95 8.66 3.63 -4.65
C ASN A 95 9.86 3.17 -3.82
N VAL A 96 10.74 2.40 -4.46
CA VAL A 96 12.03 2.01 -3.88
C VAL A 96 13.01 3.16 -4.07
N TYR A 97 13.66 3.58 -3.00
CA TYR A 97 14.71 4.59 -3.04
C TYR A 97 15.99 4.06 -2.41
N THR A 98 17.12 4.57 -2.86
CA THR A 98 18.43 4.28 -2.27
C THR A 98 18.79 5.41 -1.32
N ASP A 99 19.17 5.06 -0.10
CA ASP A 99 19.64 6.03 0.87
C ASP A 99 21.08 6.46 0.52
N HIS A 100 21.19 7.71 0.07
CA HIS A 100 22.48 8.33 -0.26
C HIS A 100 23.06 9.15 0.90
N SER A 101 22.54 8.98 2.13
CA SER A 101 23.10 9.65 3.28
C SER A 101 24.60 9.33 3.43
N ASN A 102 25.40 10.36 3.64
CA ASN A 102 26.85 10.23 3.80
C ASN A 102 27.26 9.67 5.18
N TYR A 103 26.28 9.31 6.01
CA TYR A 103 26.54 8.64 7.27
C TYR A 103 26.92 7.19 6.98
N SER A 104 28.19 6.92 6.98
CA SER A 104 28.71 5.55 6.95
C SER A 104 29.07 5.16 8.37
N TYR A 105 28.44 4.11 8.88
CA TYR A 105 28.84 3.51 10.16
C TYR A 105 30.18 2.79 10.06
N ARG A 106 30.64 2.51 8.84
CA ARG A 106 31.88 1.78 8.53
C ARG A 106 32.77 2.61 7.61
N MET A 107 34.12 2.42 7.75
CA MET A 107 35.10 3.10 6.91
C MET A 107 35.04 2.67 5.43
N ASP A 108 34.35 1.57 5.12
CA ASP A 108 34.17 1.03 3.77
C ASP A 108 33.04 1.70 2.96
N GLY A 109 32.37 2.71 3.54
CA GLY A 109 31.29 3.46 2.87
C GLY A 109 29.92 2.76 2.89
N ASN A 110 29.78 1.61 3.56
CA ASN A 110 28.50 0.95 3.78
C ASN A 110 27.68 1.71 4.84
N ASN A 111 26.39 1.95 4.60
CA ASN A 111 25.48 2.64 5.52
C ASN A 111 24.38 1.74 6.09
N VAL A 112 24.52 0.41 5.99
CA VAL A 112 23.59 -0.55 6.58
C VAL A 112 23.95 -0.80 8.04
N ASP A 113 22.98 -0.57 8.92
CA ASP A 113 23.04 -0.94 10.35
C ASP A 113 22.20 -2.20 10.58
N ILE A 114 22.88 -3.31 10.88
CA ILE A 114 22.23 -4.62 11.02
C ILE A 114 21.20 -4.66 12.15
N ASP A 115 21.43 -3.96 13.24
CA ASP A 115 20.52 -3.94 14.39
C ASP A 115 19.23 -3.19 14.03
N THR A 116 19.36 -2.05 13.37
CA THR A 116 18.23 -1.27 12.87
C THR A 116 17.44 -2.04 11.81
N GLU A 117 18.11 -2.66 10.83
CA GLU A 117 17.43 -3.42 9.78
C GLU A 117 16.68 -4.64 10.34
N ASN A 118 17.22 -5.33 11.33
CA ASN A 118 16.54 -6.46 11.99
C ASN A 118 15.28 -6.02 12.74
N VAL A 119 15.32 -4.89 13.44
CA VAL A 119 14.16 -4.33 14.13
C VAL A 119 13.08 -3.90 13.12
N GLU A 120 13.49 -3.25 12.02
CA GLU A 120 12.58 -2.86 10.96
C GLU A 120 11.96 -4.08 10.26
N LEU A 121 12.74 -5.13 10.00
CA LEU A 121 12.25 -6.38 9.43
C LEU A 121 11.20 -7.03 10.32
N ALA A 122 11.45 -7.14 11.62
CA ALA A 122 10.49 -7.69 12.57
C ALA A 122 9.20 -6.85 12.66
N SER A 123 9.33 -5.53 12.64
CA SER A 123 8.19 -4.60 12.61
C SER A 123 7.35 -4.79 11.34
N GLU A 124 7.99 -4.94 10.18
CA GLU A 124 7.30 -5.09 8.90
C GLU A 124 6.59 -6.45 8.79
N GLN A 125 7.17 -7.52 9.36
CA GLN A 125 6.51 -8.83 9.45
C GLN A 125 5.22 -8.76 10.27
N ILE A 126 5.24 -8.11 11.43
CA ILE A 126 4.03 -7.91 12.26
C ILE A 126 2.98 -7.10 11.49
N LYS A 127 3.41 -6.08 10.77
CA LYS A 127 2.52 -5.24 9.94
C LYS A 127 1.89 -6.04 8.80
N TYR A 128 2.66 -6.88 8.11
CA TYR A 128 2.14 -7.77 7.08
C TYR A 128 1.10 -8.77 7.62
N GLU A 129 1.37 -9.38 8.78
CA GLU A 129 0.41 -10.27 9.44
C GLU A 129 -0.88 -9.53 9.84
N ALA A 130 -0.78 -8.31 10.35
CA ALA A 130 -1.94 -7.49 10.68
C ALA A 130 -2.77 -7.12 9.45
N LEU A 131 -2.12 -6.78 8.32
CA LEU A 131 -2.78 -6.47 7.06
C LEU A 131 -3.51 -7.69 6.48
N THR A 132 -2.87 -8.86 6.46
CA THR A 132 -3.49 -10.11 5.98
C THR A 132 -4.66 -10.55 6.86
N SER A 133 -4.55 -10.39 8.18
CA SER A 133 -5.64 -10.61 9.12
C SER A 133 -6.82 -9.66 8.87
N SER A 134 -6.53 -8.39 8.60
CA SER A 134 -7.55 -7.38 8.27
C SER A 134 -8.27 -7.71 6.97
N ILE A 135 -7.56 -8.13 5.92
CA ILE A 135 -8.13 -8.58 4.64
C ILE A 135 -9.06 -9.78 4.88
N SER A 136 -8.59 -10.79 5.62
CA SER A 136 -9.38 -11.97 5.98
C SER A 136 -10.67 -11.62 6.73
N SER A 137 -10.57 -10.67 7.67
CA SER A 137 -11.72 -10.14 8.41
C SER A 137 -12.74 -9.44 7.49
N GLN A 138 -12.29 -8.66 6.50
CA GLN A 138 -13.18 -8.03 5.53
C GLN A 138 -13.92 -9.07 4.69
N PHE A 139 -13.24 -10.11 4.21
CA PHE A 139 -13.87 -11.21 3.49
C PHE A 139 -14.88 -11.98 4.36
N SER A 140 -14.57 -12.21 5.62
CA SER A 140 -15.49 -12.86 6.56
C SER A 140 -16.77 -12.05 6.78
N ARG A 141 -16.63 -10.71 6.88
CA ARG A 141 -17.78 -9.80 6.97
C ARG A 141 -18.65 -9.83 5.70
N MET A 142 -18.02 -9.80 4.52
CA MET A 142 -18.74 -9.91 3.25
C MET A 142 -19.50 -11.26 3.14
N LYS A 143 -18.86 -12.35 3.54
CA LYS A 143 -19.47 -13.68 3.55
C LYS A 143 -20.64 -13.80 4.51
N SER A 144 -20.66 -13.07 5.62
CA SER A 144 -21.77 -13.11 6.59
C SER A 144 -23.03 -12.40 6.11
N VAL A 145 -22.95 -11.60 5.05
CA VAL A 145 -24.06 -10.82 4.48
C VAL A 145 -24.66 -11.51 3.25
N LEU A 146 -23.93 -12.48 2.67
CA LEU A 146 -24.39 -13.31 1.55
C LEU A 146 -25.15 -14.54 2.03
#